data_b78e1c8a23c539405f45b026f71e4c87
#
_entry.id   b78e1c8a23c539405f45b026f71e4c87
#
_cell.length_a   1.000
_cell.length_b   1.000
_cell.length_c   1.000
_cell.angle_alpha   90.00
_cell.angle_beta   90.00
_cell.angle_gamma   90.00
#
_symmetry.space_group_name_H-M   'P 1'
#
loop_
_entity.id
_entity.type
_entity.pdbx_description
1 polymer ?
#
loop_
_entity_poly.entity_id
_entity_poly.type
_entity_poly.pdbx_seq_one_letter_code
_entity_poly.pdbx_strand_id
1 'polypeptide(L)'
;MDQAETLRNIIKLQNQRTVTNARVITVTSGKGGVGKSNTSINLALQFQKMGKKVIILDADFGLANVEVMFGVIPKYNMGDLIFNGMDIKDIITEGPEGVGFISGGSGIAKLGNLDKEQVKNLVGKLSQLEEFADVIIIDTGAGISPAVMEFILASPETVLVTTPEPTSITDSYALLKALSMTDSYDSSVNKVKMLANRVSNEKEG
;
A
#
# COMPACT_ATOMS: atom_id res chain seq x y z
N MET A 1 -46.81 2.21 -18.16
CA MET A 1 -45.39 2.06 -17.74
C MET A 1 -45.36 2.09 -16.23
N ASP A 2 -44.92 1.02 -15.63
CA ASP A 2 -44.95 0.84 -14.17
C ASP A 2 -43.83 1.66 -13.53
N GLN A 3 -44.22 2.63 -12.69
CA GLN A 3 -43.27 3.49 -11.95
C GLN A 3 -42.32 2.64 -11.06
N ALA A 4 -42.79 1.47 -10.61
CA ALA A 4 -41.94 0.55 -9.85
C ALA A 4 -40.86 -0.13 -10.70
N GLU A 5 -41.08 -0.31 -12.00
CA GLU A 5 -40.09 -0.86 -12.94
C GLU A 5 -39.01 0.18 -13.27
N THR A 6 -39.43 1.43 -13.45
CA THR A 6 -38.50 2.55 -13.63
C THR A 6 -37.62 2.75 -12.39
N LEU A 7 -38.20 2.67 -11.18
CA LEU A 7 -37.44 2.77 -9.93
C LEU A 7 -36.46 1.60 -9.74
N ARG A 8 -36.89 0.36 -10.07
CA ARG A 8 -36.00 -0.82 -10.04
C ARG A 8 -34.85 -0.68 -11.05
N ASN A 9 -35.08 -0.11 -12.23
CA ASN A 9 -34.05 0.12 -13.23
C ASN A 9 -33.09 1.24 -12.81
N ILE A 10 -33.59 2.30 -12.18
CA ILE A 10 -32.73 3.36 -11.59
C ILE A 10 -31.89 2.80 -10.44
N ILE A 11 -32.48 1.99 -9.56
CA ILE A 11 -31.75 1.33 -8.48
C ILE A 11 -30.73 0.31 -9.03
N LYS A 12 -31.08 -0.44 -10.09
CA LYS A 12 -30.13 -1.31 -10.80
C LYS A 12 -28.99 -0.52 -11.46
N LEU A 13 -29.28 0.63 -12.07
CA LEU A 13 -28.27 1.51 -12.68
C LEU A 13 -27.41 2.23 -11.61
N GLN A 14 -27.96 2.56 -10.46
CA GLN A 14 -27.18 3.07 -9.31
C GLN A 14 -26.35 1.97 -8.64
N ASN A 15 -26.83 0.73 -8.58
CA ASN A 15 -26.07 -0.43 -8.11
C ASN A 15 -25.14 -1.03 -9.17
N GLN A 16 -25.28 -0.63 -10.44
CA GLN A 16 -24.30 -0.82 -11.53
C GLN A 16 -23.31 0.35 -11.64
N ARG A 17 -23.10 1.15 -10.59
CA ARG A 17 -21.76 1.69 -10.40
C ARG A 17 -20.86 0.47 -10.34
N THR A 18 -20.17 0.21 -11.42
CA THR A 18 -19.01 -0.65 -11.42
C THR A 18 -18.22 -0.24 -10.20
N VAL A 19 -18.22 -1.11 -9.18
CA VAL A 19 -17.24 -1.03 -8.11
C VAL A 19 -15.94 -1.28 -8.83
N THR A 20 -15.34 -0.21 -9.34
CA THR A 20 -13.96 -0.24 -9.80
C THR A 20 -13.17 -0.37 -8.52
N ASN A 21 -12.91 -1.61 -8.11
CA ASN A 21 -12.01 -1.86 -6.99
C ASN A 21 -10.73 -1.09 -7.29
N ALA A 22 -10.30 -0.26 -6.36
CA ALA A 22 -9.03 0.45 -6.50
C ALA A 22 -7.92 -0.58 -6.77
N ARG A 23 -6.97 -0.20 -7.62
CA ARG A 23 -5.78 -1.02 -7.84
C ARG A 23 -4.87 -0.92 -6.63
N VAL A 24 -4.68 -2.01 -5.91
CA VAL A 24 -3.81 -2.06 -4.72
C VAL A 24 -2.44 -2.63 -5.10
N ILE A 25 -1.39 -1.87 -4.80
CA ILE A 25 0.01 -2.23 -5.08
C ILE A 25 0.81 -2.10 -3.78
N THR A 26 1.34 -3.22 -3.30
CA THR A 26 2.30 -3.20 -2.17
C THR A 26 3.72 -3.06 -2.70
N VAL A 27 4.47 -2.09 -2.19
CA VAL A 27 5.91 -1.91 -2.46
C VAL A 27 6.68 -2.37 -1.25
N THR A 28 7.54 -3.37 -1.44
CA THR A 28 8.28 -4.03 -0.36
C THR A 28 9.72 -4.31 -0.75
N SER A 29 10.55 -4.75 0.20
CA SER A 29 11.93 -5.19 -0.04
C SER A 29 12.41 -6.11 1.07
N GLY A 30 13.34 -7.00 0.75
CA GLY A 30 14.02 -7.82 1.76
C GLY A 30 14.96 -6.96 2.65
N LYS A 31 15.56 -5.89 2.12
CA LYS A 31 16.58 -5.05 2.77
C LYS A 31 16.14 -3.59 2.87
N GLY A 32 16.52 -2.91 3.96
CA GLY A 32 16.33 -1.47 4.10
C GLY A 32 17.22 -0.65 3.16
N GLY A 33 16.79 0.57 2.81
CA GLY A 33 17.60 1.50 2.04
C GLY A 33 17.70 1.23 0.53
N VAL A 34 17.00 0.23 -0.03
CA VAL A 34 17.03 -0.11 -1.47
C VAL A 34 16.20 0.82 -2.36
N GLY A 35 15.42 1.74 -1.77
CA GLY A 35 14.65 2.75 -2.49
C GLY A 35 13.15 2.46 -2.59
N LYS A 36 12.56 1.69 -1.68
CA LYS A 36 11.10 1.42 -1.62
C LYS A 36 10.26 2.69 -1.66
N SER A 37 10.42 3.56 -0.65
CA SER A 37 9.61 4.79 -0.53
C SER A 37 9.78 5.73 -1.73
N ASN A 38 11.00 5.81 -2.29
CA ASN A 38 11.22 6.50 -3.57
C ASN A 38 10.40 5.88 -4.70
N THR A 39 10.38 4.55 -4.78
CA THR A 39 9.59 3.82 -5.78
C THR A 39 8.10 4.08 -5.58
N SER A 40 7.61 3.98 -4.35
CA SER A 40 6.20 4.23 -3.99
C SER A 40 5.74 5.63 -4.39
N ILE A 41 6.53 6.65 -4.02
CA ILE A 41 6.22 8.05 -4.33
C ILE A 41 6.26 8.30 -5.84
N ASN A 42 7.28 7.82 -6.56
CA ASN A 42 7.37 8.01 -8.00
C ASN A 42 6.25 7.29 -8.76
N LEU A 43 5.86 6.10 -8.35
CA LEU A 43 4.70 5.40 -8.91
C LEU A 43 3.42 6.21 -8.68
N ALA A 44 3.21 6.75 -7.48
CA ALA A 44 2.06 7.56 -7.15
C ALA A 44 1.98 8.81 -8.05
N LEU A 45 3.07 9.54 -8.18
CA LEU A 45 3.16 10.72 -9.02
C LEU A 45 2.90 10.40 -10.49
N GLN A 46 3.35 9.24 -10.99
CA GLN A 46 3.07 8.84 -12.38
C GLN A 46 1.60 8.48 -12.58
N PHE A 47 0.98 7.74 -11.65
CA PHE A 47 -0.46 7.47 -11.73
C PHE A 47 -1.28 8.76 -11.63
N GLN A 48 -0.89 9.70 -10.77
CA GLN A 48 -1.54 11.01 -10.67
C GLN A 48 -1.47 11.79 -11.99
N LYS A 49 -0.29 11.80 -12.66
CA LYS A 49 -0.13 12.40 -13.99
C LYS A 49 -0.97 11.73 -15.07
N MET A 50 -1.33 10.45 -14.87
CA MET A 50 -2.26 9.73 -15.74
C MET A 50 -3.73 10.01 -15.42
N GLY A 51 -4.02 10.97 -14.53
CA GLY A 51 -5.37 11.35 -14.12
C GLY A 51 -6.03 10.40 -13.13
N LYS A 52 -5.26 9.56 -12.43
CA LYS A 52 -5.76 8.66 -11.37
C LYS A 52 -5.72 9.33 -10.02
N LYS A 53 -6.74 9.11 -9.20
CA LYS A 53 -6.71 9.47 -7.77
C LYS A 53 -5.85 8.44 -7.05
N VAL A 54 -4.79 8.90 -6.39
CA VAL A 54 -3.81 8.01 -5.74
C VAL A 54 -3.70 8.31 -4.26
N ILE A 55 -3.65 7.25 -3.46
CA ILE A 55 -3.34 7.35 -2.02
C ILE A 55 -2.13 6.44 -1.73
N ILE A 56 -1.13 6.98 -1.02
CA ILE A 56 -0.03 6.22 -0.44
C ILE A 56 -0.36 5.92 1.02
N LEU A 57 -0.27 4.66 1.40
CA LEU A 57 -0.26 4.24 2.79
C LEU A 57 1.19 4.00 3.22
N ASP A 58 1.71 4.80 4.15
CA ASP A 58 2.99 4.54 4.79
C ASP A 58 2.81 3.47 5.88
N ALA A 59 3.15 2.24 5.53
CA ALA A 59 3.07 1.08 6.41
C ALA A 59 4.45 0.68 6.99
N ASP A 60 5.45 1.56 6.90
CA ASP A 60 6.71 1.47 7.66
C ASP A 60 6.49 2.11 9.04
N PHE A 61 5.73 1.41 9.87
CA PHE A 61 5.25 1.93 11.15
C PHE A 61 6.39 2.39 12.06
N GLY A 62 6.33 3.66 12.46
CA GLY A 62 7.29 4.29 13.37
C GLY A 62 8.41 5.11 12.69
N LEU A 63 8.59 5.03 11.36
CA LEU A 63 9.60 5.79 10.64
C LEU A 63 9.02 6.95 9.79
N ALA A 64 7.75 6.86 9.37
CA ALA A 64 7.02 7.91 8.64
C ALA A 64 7.79 8.53 7.46
N ASN A 65 8.30 7.69 6.58
CA ASN A 65 9.19 8.09 5.48
C ASN A 65 8.48 8.97 4.44
N VAL A 66 7.20 8.71 4.15
CA VAL A 66 6.45 9.41 3.10
C VAL A 66 6.22 10.87 3.45
N GLU A 67 5.83 11.18 4.70
CA GLU A 67 5.62 12.57 5.15
C GLU A 67 6.91 13.40 5.07
N VAL A 68 8.05 12.80 5.44
CA VAL A 68 9.37 13.45 5.36
C VAL A 68 9.74 13.74 3.91
N MET A 69 9.53 12.78 3.01
CA MET A 69 9.88 12.94 1.59
C MET A 69 8.95 13.93 0.88
N PHE A 70 7.69 14.03 1.29
CA PHE A 70 6.76 15.04 0.80
C PHE A 70 6.97 16.43 1.40
N GLY A 71 7.66 16.52 2.54
CA GLY A 71 7.81 17.77 3.27
C GLY A 71 6.49 18.29 3.85
N VAL A 72 5.54 17.39 4.12
CA VAL A 72 4.20 17.71 4.63
C VAL A 72 4.01 17.04 5.98
N ILE A 73 3.58 17.82 6.97
CA ILE A 73 3.27 17.32 8.31
C ILE A 73 1.78 16.98 8.37
N PRO A 74 1.38 15.71 8.50
CA PRO A 74 -0.01 15.33 8.61
C PRO A 74 -0.59 15.74 9.95
N LYS A 75 -1.87 16.12 9.97
CA LYS A 75 -2.59 16.43 11.21
C LYS A 75 -2.89 15.18 12.02
N TYR A 76 -3.19 14.09 11.32
CA TYR A 76 -3.55 12.79 11.87
C TYR A 76 -2.77 11.70 11.14
N ASN A 77 -2.66 10.54 11.76
CA ASN A 77 -1.88 9.41 11.26
C ASN A 77 -2.58 8.07 11.52
N MET A 78 -1.95 6.98 11.18
CA MET A 78 -2.48 5.62 11.38
C MET A 78 -2.81 5.32 12.85
N GLY A 79 -2.09 5.89 13.81
CA GLY A 79 -2.39 5.73 15.24
C GLY A 79 -3.74 6.30 15.61
N ASP A 80 -4.15 7.41 14.99
CA ASP A 80 -5.46 8.03 15.23
C ASP A 80 -6.61 7.15 14.73
N LEU A 81 -6.42 6.46 13.59
CA LEU A 81 -7.38 5.47 13.08
C LEU A 81 -7.52 4.27 14.01
N ILE A 82 -6.39 3.75 14.52
CA ILE A 82 -6.37 2.49 15.27
C ILE A 82 -6.78 2.69 16.72
N PHE A 83 -6.23 3.72 17.37
CA PHE A 83 -6.35 3.90 18.83
C PHE A 83 -7.39 4.94 19.23
N ASN A 84 -7.67 5.92 18.37
CA ASN A 84 -8.59 7.02 18.66
C ASN A 84 -9.93 6.90 17.91
N GLY A 85 -10.08 5.87 17.05
CA GLY A 85 -11.33 5.57 16.35
C GLY A 85 -11.72 6.60 15.30
N MET A 86 -10.75 7.35 14.76
CA MET A 86 -11.00 8.27 13.67
C MET A 86 -11.41 7.56 12.38
N ASP A 87 -12.20 8.23 11.57
CA ASP A 87 -12.56 7.73 10.23
C ASP A 87 -11.34 7.82 9.29
N ILE A 88 -11.25 6.85 8.39
CA ILE A 88 -10.12 6.75 7.46
C ILE A 88 -9.99 7.98 6.55
N LYS A 89 -11.11 8.58 6.15
CA LYS A 89 -11.15 9.79 5.33
C LYS A 89 -10.49 11.01 6.01
N ASP A 90 -10.59 11.09 7.35
CA ASP A 90 -10.13 12.25 8.12
C ASP A 90 -8.61 12.23 8.36
N ILE A 91 -7.97 11.05 8.16
CA ILE A 91 -6.52 10.88 8.28
C ILE A 91 -5.78 10.95 6.94
N ILE A 92 -6.52 11.07 5.82
CA ILE A 92 -5.90 11.29 4.50
C ILE A 92 -5.37 12.72 4.46
N THR A 93 -4.10 12.87 4.19
CA THR A 93 -3.43 14.17 4.02
C THR A 93 -3.10 14.37 2.55
N GLU A 94 -3.31 15.57 2.02
CA GLU A 94 -2.93 15.92 0.65
C GLU A 94 -1.43 16.23 0.59
N GLY A 95 -0.74 15.53 -0.27
CA GLY A 95 0.68 15.73 -0.58
C GLY A 95 0.88 16.46 -1.92
N PRO A 96 2.13 16.49 -2.42
CA PRO A 96 2.46 17.12 -3.70
C PRO A 96 1.67 16.55 -4.87
N GLU A 97 1.37 17.41 -5.87
CA GLU A 97 0.64 17.07 -7.09
C GLU A 97 -0.76 16.49 -6.84
N GLY A 98 -1.34 16.67 -5.64
CA GLY A 98 -2.63 16.11 -5.27
C GLY A 98 -2.62 14.62 -4.93
N VAL A 99 -1.46 14.02 -4.70
CA VAL A 99 -1.35 12.66 -4.17
C VAL A 99 -1.77 12.66 -2.72
N GLY A 100 -2.80 11.87 -2.37
CA GLY A 100 -3.16 11.64 -0.98
C GLY A 100 -2.16 10.73 -0.28
N PHE A 101 -1.96 10.90 1.03
CA PHE A 101 -1.19 9.93 1.81
C PHE A 101 -1.73 9.79 3.23
N ILE A 102 -1.49 8.63 3.81
CA ILE A 102 -1.73 8.33 5.22
C ILE A 102 -0.38 8.02 5.85
N SER A 103 0.01 8.81 6.85
CA SER A 103 1.26 8.61 7.58
C SER A 103 1.17 7.41 8.52
N GLY A 104 2.23 6.60 8.56
CA GLY A 104 2.39 5.52 9.53
C GLY A 104 2.57 6.00 10.96
N GLY A 105 2.83 7.31 11.17
CA GLY A 105 3.05 7.92 12.48
C GLY A 105 4.46 7.73 13.01
N SER A 106 5.18 8.83 13.17
CA SER A 106 6.54 8.84 13.73
C SER A 106 6.54 8.53 15.22
N GLY A 107 7.40 7.60 15.65
CA GLY A 107 7.64 7.33 17.07
C GLY A 107 6.51 6.62 17.81
N ILE A 108 5.50 6.09 17.14
CA ILE A 108 4.42 5.33 17.77
C ILE A 108 4.85 3.87 17.91
N ALA A 109 5.58 3.56 18.98
CA ALA A 109 6.11 2.22 19.24
C ALA A 109 5.03 1.10 19.21
N LYS A 110 3.78 1.42 19.56
CA LYS A 110 2.66 0.47 19.50
C LYS A 110 2.33 -0.01 18.10
N LEU A 111 2.51 0.83 17.06
CA LEU A 111 2.23 0.47 15.67
C LEU A 111 3.25 -0.53 15.12
N GLY A 112 4.52 -0.44 15.54
CA GLY A 112 5.55 -1.39 15.16
C GLY A 112 5.40 -2.79 15.79
N ASN A 113 4.54 -2.92 16.79
CA ASN A 113 4.32 -4.15 17.55
C ASN A 113 2.90 -4.73 17.37
N LEU A 114 2.20 -4.35 16.29
CA LEU A 114 0.89 -4.95 15.98
C LEU A 114 1.05 -6.45 15.76
N ASP A 115 0.18 -7.24 16.40
CA ASP A 115 0.10 -8.66 16.13
C ASP A 115 -0.62 -8.94 14.80
N LYS A 116 -0.61 -10.20 14.38
CA LYS A 116 -1.17 -10.61 13.08
C LYS A 116 -2.67 -10.29 12.96
N GLU A 117 -3.43 -10.41 14.03
CA GLU A 117 -4.87 -10.15 14.04
C GLU A 117 -5.17 -8.65 13.94
N GLN A 118 -4.40 -7.84 14.66
CA GLN A 118 -4.47 -6.38 14.59
C GLN A 118 -4.14 -5.87 13.18
N VAL A 119 -3.11 -6.44 12.53
CA VAL A 119 -2.77 -6.08 11.15
C VAL A 119 -3.90 -6.48 10.19
N LYS A 120 -4.50 -7.66 10.33
CA LYS A 120 -5.66 -8.08 9.51
C LYS A 120 -6.85 -7.15 9.69
N ASN A 121 -7.15 -6.76 10.91
CA ASN A 121 -8.22 -5.80 11.20
C ASN A 121 -7.92 -4.42 10.57
N LEU A 122 -6.66 -3.99 10.61
CA LEU A 122 -6.22 -2.78 9.94
C LEU A 122 -6.42 -2.88 8.42
N VAL A 123 -5.94 -3.95 7.79
CA VAL A 123 -6.13 -4.21 6.35
C VAL A 123 -7.62 -4.16 5.99
N GLY A 124 -8.49 -4.76 6.81
CA GLY A 124 -9.94 -4.69 6.62
C GLY A 124 -10.50 -3.26 6.66
N LYS A 125 -9.98 -2.39 7.53
CA LYS A 125 -10.37 -0.97 7.54
C LYS A 125 -9.82 -0.20 6.32
N LEU A 126 -8.63 -0.56 5.85
CA LEU A 126 -7.99 0.09 4.71
C LEU A 126 -8.72 -0.18 3.39
N SER A 127 -9.55 -1.23 3.30
CA SER A 127 -10.40 -1.46 2.11
C SER A 127 -11.36 -0.30 1.83
N GLN A 128 -11.73 0.48 2.84
CA GLN A 128 -12.54 1.70 2.65
C GLN A 128 -11.84 2.78 1.82
N LEU A 129 -10.50 2.71 1.66
CA LEU A 129 -9.76 3.63 0.79
C LEU A 129 -10.16 3.50 -0.69
N GLU A 130 -10.73 2.35 -1.08
CA GLU A 130 -11.23 2.12 -2.44
C GLU A 130 -12.34 3.11 -2.84
N GLU A 131 -13.02 3.72 -1.87
CA GLU A 131 -14.03 4.76 -2.12
C GLU A 131 -13.39 6.12 -2.50
N PHE A 132 -12.14 6.33 -2.14
CA PHE A 132 -11.43 7.61 -2.26
C PHE A 132 -10.35 7.63 -3.34
N ALA A 133 -9.88 6.47 -3.81
CA ALA A 133 -8.78 6.35 -4.74
C ALA A 133 -9.02 5.34 -5.86
N ASP A 134 -8.42 5.59 -7.04
CA ASP A 134 -8.32 4.61 -8.13
C ASP A 134 -7.12 3.66 -7.94
N VAL A 135 -6.07 4.16 -7.25
CA VAL A 135 -4.84 3.42 -6.96
C VAL A 135 -4.43 3.64 -5.52
N ILE A 136 -4.17 2.56 -4.81
CA ILE A 136 -3.63 2.55 -3.44
C ILE A 136 -2.24 1.93 -3.49
N ILE A 137 -1.24 2.67 -3.01
CA ILE A 137 0.14 2.18 -2.91
C ILE A 137 0.47 2.00 -1.43
N ILE A 138 0.86 0.79 -1.04
CA ILE A 138 1.25 0.46 0.33
C ILE A 138 2.78 0.41 0.38
N ASP A 139 3.41 1.40 1.02
CA ASP A 139 4.86 1.44 1.25
C ASP A 139 5.18 0.76 2.58
N THR A 140 5.69 -0.47 2.52
CA THR A 140 5.92 -1.28 3.74
C THR A 140 7.29 -1.01 4.36
N GLY A 141 7.50 -1.49 5.57
CA GLY A 141 8.85 -1.69 6.10
C GLY A 141 9.65 -2.72 5.28
N ALA A 142 10.94 -2.88 5.58
CA ALA A 142 11.79 -3.91 4.99
C ALA A 142 11.68 -5.25 5.74
N GLY A 143 11.97 -6.34 5.05
CA GLY A 143 12.10 -7.68 5.63
C GLY A 143 10.80 -8.47 5.62
N ILE A 144 10.68 -9.40 6.58
CA ILE A 144 9.64 -10.45 6.63
C ILE A 144 8.78 -10.35 7.90
N SER A 145 8.59 -9.14 8.43
CA SER A 145 7.73 -8.97 9.61
C SER A 145 6.28 -9.41 9.32
N PRO A 146 5.50 -9.79 10.35
CA PRO A 146 4.10 -10.14 10.17
C PRO A 146 3.31 -9.08 9.41
N ALA A 147 3.54 -7.80 9.69
CA ALA A 147 2.87 -6.70 9.00
C ALA A 147 3.20 -6.66 7.49
N VAL A 148 4.47 -6.79 7.13
CA VAL A 148 4.91 -6.84 5.72
C VAL A 148 4.24 -8.01 4.99
N MET A 149 4.24 -9.20 5.60
CA MET A 149 3.64 -10.40 4.99
C MET A 149 2.13 -10.24 4.80
N GLU A 150 1.40 -9.71 5.79
CA GLU A 150 -0.05 -9.51 5.67
C GLU A 150 -0.39 -8.47 4.59
N PHE A 151 0.38 -7.38 4.44
CA PHE A 151 0.16 -6.42 3.34
C PHE A 151 0.43 -7.04 1.96
N ILE A 152 1.45 -7.87 1.82
CA ILE A 152 1.70 -8.60 0.57
C ILE A 152 0.53 -9.54 0.25
N LEU A 153 0.08 -10.32 1.22
CA LEU A 153 -1.02 -11.29 1.05
C LEU A 153 -2.36 -10.61 0.74
N ALA A 154 -2.59 -9.42 1.30
CA ALA A 154 -3.80 -8.64 1.06
C ALA A 154 -3.82 -7.93 -0.31
N SER A 155 -2.66 -7.84 -0.99
CA SER A 155 -2.54 -7.07 -2.23
C SER A 155 -2.50 -7.96 -3.47
N PRO A 156 -3.30 -7.65 -4.50
CA PRO A 156 -3.22 -8.36 -5.79
C PRO A 156 -1.87 -8.19 -6.50
N GLU A 157 -1.20 -7.06 -6.28
CA GLU A 157 0.08 -6.75 -6.89
C GLU A 157 1.12 -6.35 -5.84
N THR A 158 2.32 -6.90 -5.97
CA THR A 158 3.47 -6.55 -5.13
C THR A 158 4.67 -6.19 -6.02
N VAL A 159 5.32 -5.08 -5.71
CA VAL A 159 6.60 -4.67 -6.29
C VAL A 159 7.68 -4.94 -5.25
N LEU A 160 8.50 -5.95 -5.49
CA LEU A 160 9.66 -6.28 -4.66
C LEU A 160 10.88 -5.51 -5.17
N VAL A 161 11.28 -4.47 -4.44
CA VAL A 161 12.44 -3.64 -4.79
C VAL A 161 13.71 -4.29 -4.26
N THR A 162 14.68 -4.47 -5.13
CA THR A 162 16.01 -4.99 -4.82
C THR A 162 17.11 -4.14 -5.46
N THR A 163 18.36 -4.38 -5.11
CA THR A 163 19.55 -3.78 -5.75
C THR A 163 20.50 -4.89 -6.17
N PRO A 164 21.49 -4.65 -7.06
CA PRO A 164 22.48 -5.66 -7.46
C PRO A 164 23.39 -6.14 -6.33
N GLU A 165 23.31 -5.53 -5.15
CA GLU A 165 24.09 -5.94 -3.99
C GLU A 165 23.75 -7.38 -3.57
N PRO A 166 24.75 -8.27 -3.34
CA PRO A 166 24.51 -9.66 -2.95
C PRO A 166 23.60 -9.83 -1.73
N THR A 167 23.75 -8.96 -0.73
CA THR A 167 22.91 -8.98 0.48
C THR A 167 21.45 -8.63 0.15
N SER A 168 21.20 -7.66 -0.74
CA SER A 168 19.85 -7.28 -1.15
C SER A 168 19.15 -8.40 -1.91
N ILE A 169 19.89 -9.09 -2.78
CA ILE A 169 19.38 -10.26 -3.53
C ILE A 169 19.04 -11.40 -2.57
N THR A 170 19.95 -11.69 -1.61
CA THR A 170 19.74 -12.75 -0.61
C THR A 170 18.51 -12.46 0.26
N ASP A 171 18.34 -11.22 0.73
CA ASP A 171 17.22 -10.82 1.55
C ASP A 171 15.89 -10.85 0.75
N SER A 172 15.93 -10.45 -0.52
CA SER A 172 14.79 -10.54 -1.43
C SER A 172 14.37 -12.00 -1.67
N TYR A 173 15.36 -12.90 -1.85
CA TYR A 173 15.10 -14.33 -1.96
C TYR A 173 14.49 -14.92 -0.68
N ALA A 174 14.99 -14.49 0.51
CA ALA A 174 14.44 -14.93 1.79
C ALA A 174 12.97 -14.51 1.93
N LEU A 175 12.61 -13.29 1.51
CA LEU A 175 11.22 -12.81 1.51
C LEU A 175 10.34 -13.66 0.59
N LEU A 176 10.77 -13.91 -0.66
CA LEU A 176 10.02 -14.74 -1.61
C LEU A 176 9.85 -16.17 -1.09
N LYS A 177 10.89 -16.72 -0.47
CA LYS A 177 10.82 -18.05 0.14
C LYS A 177 9.83 -18.09 1.30
N ALA A 178 9.88 -17.11 2.20
CA ALA A 178 8.92 -17.01 3.31
C ALA A 178 7.48 -16.90 2.79
N LEU A 179 7.27 -16.10 1.75
CA LEU A 179 5.96 -15.94 1.11
C LEU A 179 5.47 -17.26 0.50
N SER A 180 6.33 -17.96 -0.25
CA SER A 180 5.99 -19.26 -0.86
C SER A 180 5.68 -20.37 0.15
N MET A 181 6.13 -20.26 1.38
CA MET A 181 5.85 -21.19 2.47
C MET A 181 4.61 -20.82 3.29
N THR A 182 3.94 -19.71 2.95
CA THR A 182 2.73 -19.25 3.65
C THR A 182 1.50 -19.90 3.01
N ASP A 183 0.70 -20.63 3.77
CA ASP A 183 -0.46 -21.38 3.28
C ASP A 183 -1.49 -20.52 2.53
N SER A 184 -1.63 -19.26 2.92
CA SER A 184 -2.57 -18.31 2.30
C SER A 184 -2.01 -17.62 1.03
N TYR A 185 -0.78 -17.90 0.63
CA TYR A 185 -0.21 -17.32 -0.58
C TYR A 185 -0.64 -18.10 -1.83
N ASP A 186 -1.21 -17.38 -2.79
CA ASP A 186 -1.57 -17.89 -4.10
C ASP A 186 -0.97 -17.00 -5.20
N SER A 187 0.03 -17.52 -5.93
CA SER A 187 0.71 -16.78 -6.99
C SER A 187 -0.20 -16.43 -8.19
N SER A 188 -1.37 -17.06 -8.32
CA SER A 188 -2.36 -16.69 -9.33
C SER A 188 -3.10 -15.40 -8.95
N VAL A 189 -3.23 -15.13 -7.67
CA VAL A 189 -3.91 -13.95 -7.09
C VAL A 189 -2.89 -12.87 -6.73
N ASN A 190 -1.86 -13.22 -5.95
CA ASN A 190 -0.83 -12.28 -5.47
C ASN A 190 0.36 -12.25 -6.44
N LYS A 191 0.35 -11.31 -7.38
CA LYS A 191 1.41 -11.19 -8.39
C LYS A 191 2.58 -10.40 -7.87
N VAL A 192 3.73 -11.04 -7.72
CA VAL A 192 4.98 -10.38 -7.34
C VAL A 192 5.79 -10.02 -8.57
N LYS A 193 6.15 -8.74 -8.70
CA LYS A 193 7.04 -8.21 -9.73
C LYS A 193 8.31 -7.71 -9.07
N MET A 194 9.47 -8.07 -9.62
CA MET A 194 10.76 -7.61 -9.11
C MET A 194 11.19 -6.33 -9.81
N LEU A 195 11.67 -5.35 -9.05
CA LEU A 195 12.24 -4.11 -9.56
C LEU A 195 13.69 -4.01 -9.10
N ALA A 196 14.62 -4.12 -10.06
CA ALA A 196 16.03 -3.87 -9.81
C ALA A 196 16.30 -2.37 -9.82
N ASN A 197 16.66 -1.81 -8.66
CA ASN A 197 16.98 -0.41 -8.48
C ASN A 197 18.49 -0.20 -8.38
N ARG A 198 18.98 1.02 -8.64
CA ARG A 198 20.39 1.39 -8.59
C ARG A 198 21.26 0.57 -9.54
N VAL A 199 20.71 0.16 -10.67
CA VAL A 199 21.45 -0.51 -11.73
C VAL A 199 22.14 0.51 -12.64
N SER A 200 23.35 0.22 -13.07
CA SER A 200 24.11 1.10 -13.96
C SER A 200 23.70 0.94 -15.43
N ASN A 201 23.14 -0.21 -15.77
CA ASN A 201 22.65 -0.55 -17.11
C ASN A 201 21.71 -1.78 -17.09
N GLU A 202 21.05 -2.06 -18.20
CA GLU A 202 20.07 -3.14 -18.33
C GLU A 202 20.66 -4.55 -18.10
N LYS A 203 21.97 -4.74 -18.29
CA LYS A 203 22.62 -6.07 -18.10
C LYS A 203 22.91 -6.38 -16.64
N GLU A 204 22.96 -5.32 -15.80
CA GLU A 204 23.15 -5.47 -14.36
C GLU A 204 21.84 -5.76 -13.62
N GLY A 205 20.71 -5.30 -14.14
CA GLY A 205 19.37 -5.55 -13.62
C GLY A 205 18.75 -6.82 -14.15
#